data_448041583492d5a7118671759926d8c2
#
_entry.id   448041583492d5a7118671759926d8c2
#
_cell.length_a   1.000
_cell.length_b   1.000
_cell.length_c   1.000
_cell.angle_alpha   90.00
_cell.angle_beta   90.00
_cell.angle_gamma   90.00
#
_symmetry.space_group_name_H-M   'P 1'
#
loop_
_entity.id
_entity.type
_entity.pdbx_description
1 polymer ?
#
loop_
_entity_poly.entity_id
_entity_poly.type
_entity_poly.pdbx_seq_one_letter_code
_entity_poly.pdbx_strand_id
1 'polypeptide(L)'
;MPRNRPSTLLLGFASGMSPFAMALVVPTLELFAQQYDAPYSKIQFIISAYLFGLALAQPIVGFLSDKVGRRPVMIYGIILFLIASFICLKAETLTTLILARFMQGIGASVGTVMSRAIIRDTTTDNDSGKPLSRVVAIMGMAPMIAPVVGVLALEFFGDPSGIFIVTLVLGILIIFPVILLLPETLD
;
A
#
# COMPACT_ATOMS: atom_id res chain seq x y z
N MET A 1 24.20 -5.41 -21.87
CA MET A 1 23.30 -6.56 -21.63
C MET A 1 21.89 -6.02 -21.46
N PRO A 2 20.83 -6.63 -22.02
CA PRO A 2 19.47 -6.15 -21.77
C PRO A 2 19.20 -6.30 -20.25
N ARG A 3 19.01 -5.19 -19.55
CA ARG A 3 18.55 -5.20 -18.15
C ARG A 3 17.24 -5.98 -18.10
N ASN A 4 17.15 -6.97 -17.22
CA ASN A 4 15.91 -7.72 -16.99
C ASN A 4 14.83 -6.70 -16.56
N ARG A 5 13.94 -6.34 -17.48
CA ARG A 5 12.88 -5.36 -17.22
C ARG A 5 11.87 -6.00 -16.28
N PRO A 6 11.64 -5.43 -15.08
CA PRO A 6 10.65 -5.96 -14.16
C PRO A 6 9.25 -5.88 -14.77
N SER A 7 8.38 -6.81 -14.36
CA SER A 7 7.00 -6.85 -14.86
C SER A 7 6.25 -5.56 -14.53
N THR A 8 5.78 -4.86 -15.54
CA THR A 8 4.95 -3.64 -15.37
C THR A 8 3.66 -3.93 -14.58
N LEU A 9 3.12 -5.16 -14.70
CA LEU A 9 1.96 -5.59 -13.92
C LEU A 9 2.30 -5.67 -12.43
N LEU A 10 3.44 -6.27 -12.07
CA LEU A 10 3.89 -6.35 -10.68
C LEU A 10 4.04 -4.94 -10.07
N LEU A 11 4.69 -4.02 -10.79
CA LEU A 11 4.86 -2.64 -10.38
C LEU A 11 3.52 -1.91 -10.26
N GLY A 12 2.58 -2.19 -11.16
CA GLY A 12 1.23 -1.65 -11.13
C GLY A 12 0.46 -2.10 -9.88
N PHE A 13 0.45 -3.39 -9.57
CA PHE A 13 -0.19 -3.92 -8.37
C PHE A 13 0.46 -3.40 -7.09
N ALA A 14 1.79 -3.34 -7.04
CA ALA A 14 2.50 -2.76 -5.91
C ALA A 14 2.16 -1.26 -5.72
N SER A 15 2.07 -0.50 -6.81
CA SER A 15 1.65 0.91 -6.77
C SER A 15 0.19 1.08 -6.34
N GLY A 16 -0.70 0.16 -6.74
CA GLY A 16 -2.11 0.13 -6.39
C GLY A 16 -2.39 -0.25 -4.92
N MET A 17 -1.43 -0.87 -4.23
CA MET A 17 -1.59 -1.30 -2.84
C MET A 17 -2.00 -0.14 -1.92
N SER A 18 -1.36 1.03 -2.08
CA SER A 18 -1.63 2.19 -1.23
C SER A 18 -3.05 2.76 -1.42
N PRO A 19 -3.50 3.16 -2.62
CA PRO A 19 -4.84 3.68 -2.80
C PRO A 19 -5.93 2.62 -2.53
N PHE A 20 -5.64 1.34 -2.75
CA PHE A 20 -6.55 0.26 -2.40
C PHE A 20 -6.76 0.17 -0.89
N ALA A 21 -5.69 0.07 -0.10
CA ALA A 21 -5.76 -0.03 1.36
C ALA A 21 -6.40 1.22 2.01
N MET A 22 -6.26 2.39 1.38
CA MET A 22 -6.93 3.60 1.82
C MET A 22 -8.44 3.53 1.58
N ALA A 23 -8.85 3.21 0.34
CA ALA A 23 -10.25 3.24 -0.05
C ALA A 23 -11.07 2.09 0.56
N LEU A 24 -10.42 0.97 0.88
CA LEU A 24 -11.04 -0.20 1.49
C LEU A 24 -11.72 0.10 2.83
N VAL A 25 -11.17 1.06 3.60
CA VAL A 25 -11.65 1.41 4.95
C VAL A 25 -12.88 2.31 4.91
N VAL A 26 -13.11 3.03 3.81
CA VAL A 26 -14.17 4.06 3.72
C VAL A 26 -15.56 3.53 4.10
N PRO A 27 -16.05 2.38 3.57
CA PRO A 27 -17.37 1.87 3.90
C PRO A 27 -17.53 1.39 5.35
N THR A 28 -16.44 1.20 6.10
CA THR A 28 -16.47 0.65 7.47
C THR A 28 -16.33 1.72 8.57
N LEU A 29 -16.17 3.00 8.22
CA LEU A 29 -15.91 4.06 9.19
C LEU A 29 -17.04 4.22 10.22
N GLU A 30 -18.31 4.11 9.79
CA GLU A 30 -19.46 4.20 10.68
C GLU A 30 -19.47 3.06 11.69
N LEU A 31 -19.10 1.86 11.26
CA LEU A 31 -19.03 0.67 12.13
C LEU A 31 -17.88 0.79 13.14
N PHE A 32 -16.75 1.37 12.75
CA PHE A 32 -15.68 1.68 13.69
C PHE A 32 -16.10 2.75 14.71
N ALA A 33 -16.96 3.72 14.33
CA ALA A 33 -17.50 4.68 15.27
C ALA A 33 -18.33 4.00 16.36
N GLN A 34 -19.15 3.02 15.98
CA GLN A 34 -19.93 2.21 16.91
C GLN A 34 -19.05 1.29 17.74
N GLN A 35 -18.09 0.60 17.13
CA GLN A 35 -17.20 -0.36 17.78
C GLN A 35 -16.34 0.29 18.88
N TYR A 36 -15.81 1.49 18.64
CA TYR A 36 -14.93 2.20 19.57
C TYR A 36 -15.66 3.23 20.42
N ASP A 37 -16.99 3.32 20.33
CA ASP A 37 -17.82 4.34 21.02
C ASP A 37 -17.20 5.76 20.87
N ALA A 38 -16.87 6.12 19.65
CA ALA A 38 -16.14 7.34 19.35
C ALA A 38 -16.88 8.22 18.32
N PRO A 39 -16.85 9.56 18.48
CA PRO A 39 -17.47 10.45 17.52
C PRO A 39 -16.79 10.32 16.15
N TYR A 40 -17.59 10.44 15.09
CA TYR A 40 -17.12 10.28 13.70
C TYR A 40 -15.90 11.16 13.36
N SER A 41 -15.81 12.34 13.96
CA SER A 41 -14.64 13.24 13.82
C SER A 41 -13.32 12.61 14.29
N LYS A 42 -13.35 11.74 15.31
CA LYS A 42 -12.17 11.00 15.76
C LYS A 42 -11.87 9.81 14.83
N ILE A 43 -12.90 9.16 14.28
CA ILE A 43 -12.75 8.04 13.36
C ILE A 43 -12.05 8.46 12.06
N GLN A 44 -12.27 9.68 11.60
CA GLN A 44 -11.59 10.22 10.41
C GLN A 44 -10.06 10.22 10.55
N PHE A 45 -9.51 10.20 11.77
CA PHE A 45 -8.06 10.05 11.97
C PHE A 45 -7.51 8.71 11.47
N ILE A 46 -8.34 7.67 11.31
CA ILE A 46 -7.96 6.40 10.69
C ILE A 46 -7.46 6.62 9.26
N ILE A 47 -8.14 7.49 8.49
CA ILE A 47 -7.72 7.85 7.13
C ILE A 47 -6.59 8.87 7.15
N SER A 48 -6.73 9.94 7.97
CA SER A 48 -5.75 11.03 8.02
C SER A 48 -4.37 10.55 8.46
N ALA A 49 -4.30 9.67 9.47
CA ALA A 49 -3.04 9.09 9.93
C ALA A 49 -2.37 8.25 8.84
N TYR A 50 -3.14 7.46 8.09
CA TYR A 50 -2.62 6.70 6.96
C TYR A 50 -2.02 7.61 5.88
N LEU A 51 -2.76 8.65 5.47
CA LEU A 51 -2.30 9.61 4.48
C LEU A 51 -1.09 10.40 4.94
N PHE A 52 -1.04 10.77 6.22
CA PHE A 52 0.09 11.47 6.81
C PHE A 52 1.35 10.58 6.82
N GLY A 53 1.21 9.30 7.23
CA GLY A 53 2.30 8.32 7.15
C GLY A 53 2.81 8.13 5.73
N LEU A 54 1.87 8.02 4.78
CA LEU A 54 2.18 7.89 3.35
C LEU A 54 2.97 9.11 2.83
N ALA A 55 2.48 10.33 3.11
CA ALA A 55 3.09 11.57 2.63
C ALA A 55 4.48 11.79 3.23
N LEU A 56 4.62 11.56 4.54
CA LEU A 56 5.90 11.71 5.23
C LEU A 56 6.96 10.73 4.74
N ALA A 57 6.54 9.50 4.45
CA ALA A 57 7.46 8.44 4.05
C ALA A 57 7.94 8.58 2.59
N GLN A 58 7.17 9.16 1.67
CA GLN A 58 7.53 9.20 0.25
C GLN A 58 8.91 9.79 -0.04
N PRO A 59 9.29 10.99 0.47
CA PRO A 59 10.61 11.54 0.24
C PRO A 59 11.71 10.72 0.92
N ILE A 60 11.45 10.20 2.13
CA ILE A 60 12.41 9.38 2.89
C ILE A 60 12.70 8.08 2.14
N VAL A 61 11.66 7.40 1.68
CA VAL A 61 11.76 6.15 0.92
C VAL A 61 12.51 6.37 -0.40
N GLY A 62 12.24 7.49 -1.09
CA GLY A 62 12.97 7.86 -2.30
C GLY A 62 14.47 7.99 -2.02
N PHE A 63 14.84 8.81 -1.05
CA PHE A 63 16.24 9.02 -0.67
C PHE A 63 16.93 7.73 -0.17
N LEU A 64 16.23 6.93 0.65
CA LEU A 64 16.78 5.68 1.17
C LEU A 64 17.04 4.67 0.05
N SER A 65 16.13 4.59 -0.91
CA SER A 65 16.25 3.66 -2.04
C SER A 65 17.38 4.03 -3.02
N ASP A 66 17.77 5.31 -3.07
CA ASP A 66 18.94 5.76 -3.84
C ASP A 66 20.27 5.33 -3.19
N LYS A 67 20.26 4.97 -1.90
CA LYS A 67 21.45 4.54 -1.16
C LYS A 67 21.54 3.04 -0.94
N VAL A 68 20.40 2.39 -0.66
CA VAL A 68 20.34 0.99 -0.22
C VAL A 68 19.94 0.06 -1.36
N GLY A 69 19.31 0.60 -2.39
CA GLY A 69 18.77 -0.17 -3.51
C GLY A 69 17.23 -0.20 -3.53
N ARG A 70 16.67 -0.37 -4.71
CA ARG A 70 15.21 -0.34 -4.93
C ARG A 70 14.52 -1.57 -4.33
N ARG A 71 15.09 -2.75 -4.57
CA ARG A 71 14.53 -4.03 -4.14
C ARG A 71 14.44 -4.18 -2.62
N PRO A 72 15.52 -4.00 -1.82
CA PRO A 72 15.45 -4.14 -0.37
C PRO A 72 14.49 -3.14 0.26
N VAL A 73 14.48 -1.88 -0.18
CA VAL A 73 13.56 -0.86 0.36
C VAL A 73 12.10 -1.25 0.08
N MET A 74 11.81 -1.77 -1.11
CA MET A 74 10.47 -2.25 -1.44
C MET A 74 10.04 -3.43 -0.56
N ILE A 75 10.92 -4.40 -0.33
CA ILE A 75 10.64 -5.57 0.53
C ILE A 75 10.39 -5.13 1.97
N TYR A 76 11.27 -4.32 2.56
CA TYR A 76 11.11 -3.86 3.94
C TYR A 76 9.84 -3.01 4.13
N GLY A 77 9.50 -2.16 3.14
CA GLY A 77 8.26 -1.39 3.22
C GLY A 77 7.00 -2.26 3.16
N ILE A 78 6.99 -3.31 2.31
CA ILE A 78 5.84 -4.24 2.27
C ILE A 78 5.78 -5.07 3.57
N ILE A 79 6.90 -5.46 4.16
CA ILE A 79 6.92 -6.12 5.48
C ILE A 79 6.33 -5.20 6.54
N LEU A 80 6.72 -3.93 6.58
CA LEU A 80 6.14 -2.95 7.49
C LEU A 80 4.62 -2.79 7.29
N PHE A 81 4.17 -2.75 6.02
CA PHE A 81 2.75 -2.73 5.68
C PHE A 81 2.00 -3.96 6.22
N LEU A 82 2.58 -5.15 6.08
CA LEU A 82 2.00 -6.39 6.59
C LEU A 82 1.91 -6.40 8.13
N ILE A 83 2.99 -6.01 8.82
CA ILE A 83 3.00 -5.91 10.28
C ILE A 83 1.94 -4.90 10.75
N ALA A 84 1.89 -3.73 10.14
CA ALA A 84 0.92 -2.71 10.48
C ALA A 84 -0.53 -3.16 10.19
N SER A 85 -0.76 -3.88 9.08
CA SER A 85 -2.07 -4.47 8.77
C SER A 85 -2.51 -5.49 9.81
N PHE A 86 -1.57 -6.30 10.31
CA PHE A 86 -1.85 -7.24 11.39
C PHE A 86 -2.18 -6.53 12.70
N ILE A 87 -1.47 -5.44 13.03
CA ILE A 87 -1.79 -4.62 14.22
C ILE A 87 -3.17 -3.96 14.05
N CYS A 88 -3.52 -3.45 12.85
CA CYS A 88 -4.85 -2.92 12.57
C CYS A 88 -5.95 -3.98 12.82
N LEU A 89 -5.73 -5.22 12.36
CA LEU A 89 -6.67 -6.34 12.56
C LEU A 89 -6.90 -6.66 14.04
N LYS A 90 -5.88 -6.49 14.88
CA LYS A 90 -5.90 -6.81 16.30
C LYS A 90 -6.08 -5.59 17.21
N ALA A 91 -6.40 -4.43 16.65
CA ALA A 91 -6.52 -3.20 17.40
C ALA A 91 -7.77 -3.21 18.30
N GLU A 92 -7.56 -3.22 19.61
CA GLU A 92 -8.62 -3.17 20.62
C GLU A 92 -9.04 -1.72 20.94
N THR A 93 -8.19 -0.74 20.63
CA THR A 93 -8.46 0.68 20.87
C THR A 93 -8.33 1.51 19.60
N LEU A 94 -9.13 2.58 19.51
CA LEU A 94 -9.04 3.53 18.39
C LEU A 94 -7.63 4.11 18.23
N THR A 95 -6.95 4.40 19.35
CA THR A 95 -5.57 4.93 19.32
C THR A 95 -4.61 3.94 18.69
N THR A 96 -4.70 2.66 19.07
CA THR A 96 -3.87 1.60 18.45
C THR A 96 -4.15 1.50 16.96
N LEU A 97 -5.42 1.55 16.56
CA LEU A 97 -5.79 1.52 15.14
C LEU A 97 -5.21 2.71 14.37
N ILE A 98 -5.33 3.93 14.90
CA ILE A 98 -4.80 5.15 14.27
C ILE A 98 -3.27 5.05 14.12
N LEU A 99 -2.54 4.63 15.14
CA LEU A 99 -1.09 4.47 15.08
C LEU A 99 -0.67 3.38 14.09
N ALA A 100 -1.39 2.25 14.08
CA ALA A 100 -1.14 1.19 13.11
C ALA A 100 -1.42 1.64 11.67
N ARG A 101 -2.46 2.44 11.45
CA ARG A 101 -2.77 3.05 10.13
C ARG A 101 -1.66 4.01 9.68
N PHE A 102 -1.10 4.80 10.58
CA PHE A 102 0.06 5.64 10.27
C PHE A 102 1.25 4.79 9.78
N MET A 103 1.60 3.74 10.52
CA MET A 103 2.67 2.81 10.13
C MET A 103 2.35 2.08 8.80
N GLN A 104 1.09 1.70 8.60
CA GLN A 104 0.62 1.07 7.36
C GLN A 104 0.79 2.01 6.16
N GLY A 105 0.51 3.32 6.34
CA GLY A 105 0.75 4.35 5.33
C GLY A 105 2.22 4.48 4.96
N ILE A 106 3.12 4.46 5.97
CA ILE A 106 4.58 4.44 5.74
C ILE A 106 4.96 3.23 4.88
N GLY A 107 4.53 2.02 5.26
CA GLY A 107 4.82 0.80 4.51
C GLY A 107 4.25 0.81 3.09
N ALA A 108 3.05 1.35 2.90
CA ALA A 108 2.38 1.42 1.59
C ALA A 108 3.08 2.38 0.60
N SER A 109 3.83 3.36 1.10
CA SER A 109 4.49 4.37 0.27
C SER A 109 5.48 3.78 -0.72
N VAL A 110 6.11 2.64 -0.36
CA VAL A 110 7.14 2.00 -1.20
C VAL A 110 6.58 1.55 -2.55
N GLY A 111 5.34 1.10 -2.62
CA GLY A 111 4.73 0.65 -3.86
C GLY A 111 4.70 1.74 -4.93
N THR A 112 4.25 2.93 -4.57
CA THR A 112 4.16 4.08 -5.49
C THR A 112 5.51 4.68 -5.83
N VAL A 113 6.41 4.83 -4.85
CA VAL A 113 7.72 5.45 -5.06
C VAL A 113 8.63 4.53 -5.86
N MET A 114 8.73 3.25 -5.45
CA MET A 114 9.62 2.29 -6.12
C MET A 114 9.17 1.95 -7.53
N SER A 115 7.86 1.79 -7.77
CA SER A 115 7.37 1.50 -9.12
C SER A 115 7.78 2.57 -10.13
N ARG A 116 7.72 3.84 -9.76
CA ARG A 116 8.14 4.96 -10.61
C ARG A 116 9.67 5.02 -10.77
N ALA A 117 10.42 4.82 -9.68
CA ALA A 117 11.87 4.82 -9.69
C ALA A 117 12.40 3.69 -10.59
N ILE A 118 11.91 2.46 -10.40
CA ILE A 118 12.32 1.29 -11.18
C ILE A 118 12.01 1.46 -12.67
N ILE A 119 10.84 2.02 -13.05
CA ILE A 119 10.54 2.31 -14.45
C ILE A 119 11.56 3.31 -15.01
N ARG A 120 11.84 4.38 -14.29
CA ARG A 120 12.83 5.38 -14.71
C ARG A 120 14.23 4.77 -14.88
N ASP A 121 14.65 3.91 -13.96
CA ASP A 121 15.98 3.28 -13.97
C ASP A 121 16.11 2.22 -15.09
N THR A 122 15.01 1.64 -15.57
CA THR A 122 15.01 0.52 -16.53
C THR A 122 14.55 0.88 -17.94
N THR A 123 14.10 2.13 -18.16
CA THR A 123 13.64 2.62 -19.45
C THR A 123 14.43 3.86 -19.88
N THR A 124 14.59 4.04 -21.21
CA THR A 124 15.09 5.30 -21.76
C THR A 124 13.99 6.36 -21.74
N ASP A 125 14.36 7.64 -21.71
CA ASP A 125 13.42 8.77 -21.62
C ASP A 125 12.28 8.72 -22.65
N ASN A 126 12.57 8.25 -23.87
CA ASN A 126 11.58 8.12 -24.96
C ASN A 126 10.63 6.92 -24.78
N ASP A 127 11.00 5.89 -24.01
CA ASP A 127 10.26 4.62 -23.87
C ASP A 127 9.52 4.50 -22.52
N SER A 128 9.74 5.40 -21.57
CA SER A 128 9.19 5.33 -20.21
C SER A 128 7.68 5.57 -20.14
N GLY A 129 7.11 6.27 -21.13
CA GLY A 129 5.70 6.68 -21.12
C GLY A 129 4.71 5.52 -21.07
N LYS A 130 4.90 4.47 -21.87
CA LYS A 130 3.99 3.31 -21.92
C LYS A 130 3.99 2.47 -20.63
N PRO A 131 5.14 2.08 -20.05
CA PRO A 131 5.18 1.37 -18.78
C PRO A 131 4.57 2.20 -17.64
N LEU A 132 4.89 3.48 -17.55
CA LEU A 132 4.37 4.37 -16.54
C LEU A 132 2.84 4.52 -16.63
N SER A 133 2.31 4.71 -17.85
CA SER A 133 0.85 4.81 -18.06
C SER A 133 0.11 3.55 -17.60
N ARG A 134 0.68 2.35 -17.83
CA ARG A 134 0.09 1.09 -17.35
C ARG A 134 0.07 1.00 -15.84
N VAL A 135 1.16 1.39 -15.18
CA VAL A 135 1.24 1.42 -13.70
C VAL A 135 0.21 2.39 -13.13
N VAL A 136 0.10 3.60 -13.71
CA VAL A 136 -0.87 4.61 -13.28
C VAL A 136 -2.30 4.14 -13.51
N ALA A 137 -2.58 3.45 -14.62
CA ALA A 137 -3.90 2.90 -14.91
C ALA A 137 -4.31 1.84 -13.85
N ILE A 138 -3.43 0.88 -13.53
CA ILE A 138 -3.69 -0.14 -12.50
C ILE A 138 -3.88 0.53 -11.12
N MET A 139 -3.03 1.49 -10.78
CA MET A 139 -3.12 2.25 -9.54
C MET A 139 -4.45 3.00 -9.44
N GLY A 140 -4.93 3.60 -10.55
CA GLY A 140 -6.19 4.34 -10.60
C GLY A 140 -7.44 3.46 -10.49
N MET A 141 -7.36 2.18 -10.88
CA MET A 141 -8.46 1.21 -10.72
C MET A 141 -8.62 0.76 -9.27
N ALA A 142 -7.56 0.77 -8.48
CA ALA A 142 -7.55 0.27 -7.11
C ALA A 142 -8.62 0.93 -6.21
N PRO A 143 -8.77 2.26 -6.14
CA PRO A 143 -9.81 2.88 -5.32
C PRO A 143 -11.23 2.69 -5.85
N MET A 144 -11.41 2.30 -7.10
CA MET A 144 -12.74 1.98 -7.66
C MET A 144 -13.22 0.60 -7.18
N ILE A 145 -12.31 -0.35 -7.05
CA ILE A 145 -12.62 -1.74 -6.65
C ILE A 145 -12.64 -1.87 -5.12
N ALA A 146 -11.79 -1.14 -4.42
CA ALA A 146 -11.58 -1.30 -2.99
C ALA A 146 -12.86 -1.15 -2.13
N PRO A 147 -13.77 -0.18 -2.34
CA PRO A 147 -14.99 -0.08 -1.53
C PRO A 147 -15.90 -1.29 -1.69
N VAL A 148 -16.01 -1.84 -2.90
CA VAL A 148 -16.81 -3.06 -3.17
C VAL A 148 -16.22 -4.24 -2.40
N VAL A 149 -14.91 -4.42 -2.48
CA VAL A 149 -14.20 -5.47 -1.72
C VAL A 149 -14.35 -5.24 -0.21
N GLY A 150 -14.36 -3.98 0.25
CA GLY A 150 -14.58 -3.63 1.65
C GLY A 150 -15.95 -4.05 2.17
N VAL A 151 -17.01 -3.81 1.38
CA VAL A 151 -18.37 -4.25 1.73
C VAL A 151 -18.47 -5.78 1.75
N LEU A 152 -17.93 -6.46 0.73
CA LEU A 152 -17.92 -7.93 0.69
C LEU A 152 -17.12 -8.53 1.85
N ALA A 153 -15.99 -7.94 2.22
CA ALA A 153 -15.22 -8.38 3.38
C ALA A 153 -16.02 -8.21 4.68
N LEU A 154 -16.73 -7.07 4.83
CA LEU A 154 -17.59 -6.84 5.97
C LEU A 154 -18.71 -7.89 6.07
N GLU A 155 -19.39 -8.20 4.96
CA GLU A 155 -20.43 -9.24 4.92
C GLU A 155 -19.88 -10.62 5.26
N PHE A 156 -18.67 -10.93 4.78
CA PHE A 156 -18.05 -12.24 4.99
C PHE A 156 -17.53 -12.45 6.41
N PHE A 157 -16.86 -11.44 6.99
CA PHE A 157 -16.23 -11.54 8.30
C PHE A 157 -17.15 -11.10 9.46
N GLY A 158 -18.22 -10.32 9.18
CA GLY A 158 -19.14 -9.80 10.19
C GLY A 158 -18.54 -8.76 11.15
N ASP A 159 -17.29 -8.34 10.92
CA ASP A 159 -16.51 -7.43 11.77
C ASP A 159 -15.80 -6.41 10.87
N PRO A 160 -15.88 -5.09 11.17
CA PRO A 160 -15.18 -4.08 10.37
C PRO A 160 -13.65 -4.26 10.34
N SER A 161 -13.05 -4.90 11.35
CA SER A 161 -11.62 -5.23 11.36
C SER A 161 -11.24 -6.26 10.29
N GLY A 162 -12.21 -7.05 9.78
CA GLY A 162 -12.01 -8.06 8.75
C GLY A 162 -11.43 -7.51 7.44
N ILE A 163 -11.64 -6.21 7.15
CA ILE A 163 -11.02 -5.55 5.99
C ILE A 163 -9.47 -5.60 6.03
N PHE A 164 -8.89 -5.66 7.22
CA PHE A 164 -7.43 -5.75 7.35
C PHE A 164 -6.89 -7.14 6.98
N ILE A 165 -7.72 -8.17 6.98
CA ILE A 165 -7.36 -9.48 6.39
C ILE A 165 -7.17 -9.33 4.89
N VAL A 166 -8.02 -8.55 4.22
CA VAL A 166 -7.86 -8.25 2.79
C VAL A 166 -6.53 -7.53 2.52
N THR A 167 -6.17 -6.55 3.36
CA THR A 167 -4.88 -5.86 3.19
C THR A 167 -3.68 -6.77 3.46
N LEU A 168 -3.79 -7.71 4.40
CA LEU A 168 -2.77 -8.74 4.63
C LEU A 168 -2.61 -9.66 3.42
N VAL A 169 -3.71 -10.19 2.90
CA VAL A 169 -3.69 -11.04 1.70
C VAL A 169 -3.08 -10.28 0.52
N LEU A 170 -3.48 -9.04 0.30
CA LEU A 170 -2.92 -8.19 -0.76
C LEU A 170 -1.40 -8.02 -0.60
N GLY A 171 -0.93 -7.68 0.60
CA GLY A 171 0.49 -7.52 0.89
C GLY A 171 1.28 -8.82 0.67
N ILE A 172 0.72 -9.95 1.07
CA ILE A 172 1.32 -11.29 0.84
C ILE A 172 1.39 -11.58 -0.67
N LEU A 173 0.32 -11.34 -1.42
CA LEU A 173 0.28 -11.55 -2.87
C LEU A 173 1.27 -10.67 -3.62
N ILE A 174 1.64 -9.51 -3.07
CA ILE A 174 2.62 -8.61 -3.69
C ILE A 174 4.05 -8.95 -3.26
N ILE A 175 4.29 -9.31 -1.98
CA ILE A 175 5.65 -9.52 -1.49
C ILE A 175 6.31 -10.74 -2.14
N PHE A 176 5.58 -11.83 -2.37
CA PHE A 176 6.13 -13.04 -2.99
C PHE A 176 6.69 -12.77 -4.40
N PRO A 177 5.94 -12.18 -5.35
CA PRO A 177 6.49 -11.82 -6.65
C PRO A 177 7.62 -10.78 -6.56
N VAL A 178 7.56 -9.85 -5.61
CA VAL A 178 8.64 -8.87 -5.41
C VAL A 178 9.94 -9.57 -5.01
N ILE A 179 9.88 -10.52 -4.08
CA ILE A 179 11.07 -11.28 -3.66
C ILE A 179 11.61 -12.14 -4.80
N LEU A 180 10.74 -12.80 -5.57
CA LEU A 180 11.14 -13.77 -6.58
C LEU A 180 11.52 -13.15 -7.92
N LEU A 181 10.84 -12.09 -8.35
CA LEU A 181 10.88 -11.60 -9.73
C LEU A 181 11.48 -10.19 -9.86
N LEU A 182 11.56 -9.42 -8.77
CA LEU A 182 12.10 -8.07 -8.84
C LEU A 182 13.63 -8.11 -8.78
N PRO A 183 14.36 -7.77 -9.87
CA PRO A 183 15.80 -7.60 -9.82
C PRO A 183 16.16 -6.30 -9.09
N GLU A 184 17.39 -6.22 -8.56
CA GLU A 184 17.94 -4.93 -8.15
C GLU A 184 18.20 -4.08 -9.41
N THR A 185 17.77 -2.82 -9.38
CA THR A 185 17.86 -1.93 -10.54
C THR A 185 18.76 -0.71 -10.30
N LEU A 186 19.18 -0.52 -9.06
CA LEU A 186 20.19 0.49 -8.73
C LEU A 186 21.58 -0.04 -9.11
N ASP A 187 22.38 0.77 -9.80
CA ASP A 187 23.79 0.49 -10.14
C ASP A 187 24.71 0.85 -8.99
#